data_d659d9840b73ea60f6ac13337076d4e4
#
_entry.id   d659d9840b73ea60f6ac13337076d4e4
#
_cell.length_a   1.000
_cell.length_b   1.000
_cell.length_c   1.000
_cell.angle_alpha   90.00
_cell.angle_beta   90.00
_cell.angle_gamma   90.00
#
_symmetry.space_group_name_H-M   'P 1'
#
loop_
_entity.id
_entity.type
_entity.pdbx_description
1 polymer ?
#
loop_
_entity_poly.entity_id
_entity_poly.type
_entity_poly.pdbx_seq_one_letter_code
_entity_poly.pdbx_strand_id
1 'polypeptide(L)'
;RESMKVVLSPNPYRDRGIKAAQSAERILKNAGVETAMCLPFQVEGTNVELPRHIRFLDTQQELKDADMLICFGGDGTILHAAKDANACGVPILGVNLGSVGFMAELEQSELSHLSKIAAGRYTVESRMMLDVTVRREGKSVYTDIALNDAALTKGAVARMVDLEVCADQMRIFSFSSDGVHRVTRSHKGYHATGSH
;
A
#
# COMPACT_ATOMS: atom_id res chain seq x y z
N ARG A 1 -4.26 25.36 -8.46
CA ARG A 1 -3.47 25.34 -7.24
C ARG A 1 -2.11 25.95 -7.48
N GLU A 2 -1.70 26.93 -6.67
CA GLU A 2 -0.42 27.63 -6.85
C GLU A 2 0.79 26.80 -6.35
N SER A 3 0.60 25.80 -5.50
CA SER A 3 1.68 24.92 -5.01
C SER A 3 1.27 23.45 -4.99
N MET A 4 2.23 22.57 -5.25
CA MET A 4 2.09 21.13 -5.10
C MET A 4 1.95 20.76 -3.63
N LYS A 5 1.08 19.80 -3.30
CA LYS A 5 0.93 19.21 -1.96
C LYS A 5 1.33 17.73 -1.94
N VAL A 6 2.20 17.37 -1.03
CA VAL A 6 2.71 16.01 -0.87
C VAL A 6 2.40 15.51 0.54
N VAL A 7 1.76 14.35 0.64
CA VAL A 7 1.58 13.63 1.90
C VAL A 7 2.78 12.72 2.13
N LEU A 8 3.36 12.79 3.32
CA LEU A 8 4.49 11.95 3.76
C LEU A 8 3.97 10.92 4.76
N SER A 9 4.16 9.65 4.45
CA SER A 9 3.64 8.52 5.23
C SER A 9 4.76 7.59 5.70
N PRO A 10 5.45 7.94 6.80
CA PRO A 10 6.52 7.11 7.35
C PRO A 10 5.97 5.94 8.17
N ASN A 11 6.54 4.75 7.94
CA ASN A 11 6.35 3.61 8.82
C ASN A 11 7.24 3.79 10.07
N PRO A 12 6.69 4.06 11.26
CA PRO A 12 7.48 4.40 12.43
C PRO A 12 8.30 3.25 12.99
N TYR A 13 8.00 2.01 12.59
CA TYR A 13 8.81 0.83 12.94
C TYR A 13 10.05 0.69 12.06
N ARG A 14 10.09 1.35 10.90
CA ARG A 14 11.21 1.35 9.96
C ARG A 14 11.96 2.68 9.97
N ASP A 15 11.22 3.79 9.91
CA ASP A 15 11.78 5.15 10.02
C ASP A 15 11.86 5.56 11.49
N ARG A 16 12.87 5.07 12.19
CA ARG A 16 13.06 5.37 13.60
C ARG A 16 13.25 6.88 13.83
N GLY A 17 12.39 7.45 14.68
CA GLY A 17 12.36 8.89 14.93
C GLY A 17 11.88 9.70 13.73
N ILE A 18 11.28 9.05 12.73
CA ILE A 18 10.73 9.70 11.53
C ILE A 18 11.78 10.54 10.77
N LYS A 19 13.03 10.13 10.83
CA LYS A 19 14.18 10.91 10.32
C LYS A 19 14.21 11.02 8.80
N ALA A 20 13.89 9.94 8.10
CA ALA A 20 13.86 9.95 6.63
C ALA A 20 12.73 10.83 6.10
N ALA A 21 11.53 10.73 6.68
CA ALA A 21 10.40 11.58 6.31
C ALA A 21 10.65 13.05 6.64
N GLN A 22 11.26 13.37 7.80
CA GLN A 22 11.66 14.74 8.12
C GLN A 22 12.70 15.32 7.14
N SER A 23 13.65 14.49 6.70
CA SER A 23 14.63 14.91 5.69
C SER A 23 13.96 15.19 4.35
N ALA A 24 13.03 14.33 3.94
CA ALA A 24 12.22 14.54 2.74
C ALA A 24 11.35 15.80 2.84
N GLU A 25 10.69 16.01 3.98
CA GLU A 25 9.89 17.20 4.24
C GLU A 25 10.70 18.48 4.05
N ARG A 26 11.89 18.53 4.61
CA ARG A 26 12.80 19.70 4.48
C ARG A 26 13.16 19.96 3.02
N ILE A 27 13.50 18.91 2.25
CA ILE A 27 13.85 19.02 0.82
C ILE A 27 12.66 19.59 0.04
N LEU A 28 11.46 19.03 0.26
CA LEU A 28 10.25 19.44 -0.43
C LEU A 28 9.83 20.86 -0.08
N LYS A 29 9.82 21.23 1.20
CA LYS A 29 9.51 22.60 1.65
C LYS A 29 10.49 23.64 1.10
N ASN A 30 11.78 23.30 1.03
CA ASN A 30 12.80 24.18 0.43
C ASN A 30 12.55 24.39 -1.08
N ALA A 31 11.86 23.46 -1.73
CA ALA A 31 11.47 23.55 -3.13
C ALA A 31 10.05 24.14 -3.34
N GLY A 32 9.41 24.66 -2.28
CA GLY A 32 8.10 25.31 -2.37
C GLY A 32 6.91 24.35 -2.35
N VAL A 33 7.10 23.09 -1.96
CA VAL A 33 6.04 22.07 -1.87
C VAL A 33 5.39 22.13 -0.49
N GLU A 34 4.06 22.13 -0.46
CA GLU A 34 3.29 21.94 0.76
C GLU A 34 3.38 20.47 1.20
N THR A 35 3.58 20.22 2.49
CA THR A 35 3.71 18.86 3.02
C THR A 35 2.78 18.62 4.18
N ALA A 36 2.25 17.39 4.27
CA ALA A 36 1.48 16.88 5.41
C ALA A 36 2.08 15.57 5.89
N MET A 37 2.34 15.45 7.19
CA MET A 37 2.86 14.22 7.79
C MET A 37 1.70 13.37 8.30
N CYS A 38 1.57 12.13 7.83
CA CYS A 38 0.51 11.21 8.20
C CYS A 38 1.10 9.84 8.53
N LEU A 39 0.50 9.12 9.48
CA LEU A 39 0.90 7.73 9.75
C LEU A 39 0.17 6.77 8.81
N PRO A 40 0.84 5.73 8.29
CA PRO A 40 0.22 4.76 7.39
C PRO A 40 -0.82 3.86 8.09
N PHE A 41 -0.74 3.76 9.42
CA PHE A 41 -1.62 2.97 10.29
C PHE A 41 -1.55 3.49 11.72
N GLN A 42 -2.49 3.05 12.56
CA GLN A 42 -2.45 3.36 13.98
C GLN A 42 -1.26 2.65 14.64
N VAL A 43 -0.52 3.38 15.47
CA VAL A 43 0.58 2.83 16.24
C VAL A 43 0.03 2.32 17.56
N GLU A 44 0.03 1.01 17.73
CA GLU A 44 -0.41 0.33 18.95
C GLU A 44 0.81 -0.05 19.80
N GLY A 45 0.71 0.21 21.11
CA GLY A 45 1.72 -0.21 22.09
C GLY A 45 2.86 0.80 22.31
N THR A 46 3.75 0.44 23.26
CA THR A 46 4.83 1.31 23.76
C THR A 46 6.16 1.19 23.00
N ASN A 47 6.20 0.37 21.93
CA ASN A 47 7.45 -0.01 21.28
C ASN A 47 7.98 1.02 20.28
N VAL A 48 7.22 2.08 20.00
CA VAL A 48 7.61 3.15 19.08
C VAL A 48 7.31 4.49 19.72
N GLU A 49 8.35 5.29 19.94
CA GLU A 49 8.21 6.67 20.37
C GLU A 49 8.10 7.57 19.13
N LEU A 50 6.94 8.21 18.99
CA LEU A 50 6.74 9.22 17.97
C LEU A 50 7.31 10.57 18.45
N PRO A 51 8.02 11.33 17.61
CA PRO A 51 8.55 12.64 17.95
C PRO A 51 7.43 13.62 18.33
N ARG A 52 7.47 14.18 19.52
CA ARG A 52 6.44 15.09 20.06
C ARG A 52 6.28 16.41 19.27
N HIS A 53 7.32 16.79 18.53
CA HIS A 53 7.31 18.02 17.73
C HIS A 53 6.68 17.84 16.34
N ILE A 54 6.38 16.60 15.94
CA ILE A 54 5.71 16.31 14.68
C ILE A 54 4.21 16.18 14.91
N ARG A 55 3.42 16.96 14.19
CA ARG A 55 1.98 16.82 14.15
C ARG A 55 1.62 15.86 13.02
N PHE A 56 1.06 14.72 13.39
CA PHE A 56 0.49 13.78 12.42
C PHE A 56 -0.96 14.14 12.14
N LEU A 57 -1.32 14.18 10.85
CA LEU A 57 -2.63 14.53 10.36
C LEU A 57 -3.38 13.28 9.88
N ASP A 58 -4.67 13.42 9.61
CA ASP A 58 -5.49 12.33 9.10
C ASP A 58 -5.19 12.06 7.61
N THR A 59 -4.76 10.84 7.30
CA THR A 59 -4.35 10.44 5.96
C THR A 59 -5.46 10.62 4.93
N GLN A 60 -6.69 10.21 5.25
CA GLN A 60 -7.80 10.27 4.31
C GLN A 60 -8.23 11.71 4.00
N GLN A 61 -8.10 12.60 4.99
CA GLN A 61 -8.39 14.02 4.77
C GLN A 61 -7.32 14.68 3.91
N GLU A 62 -6.05 14.43 4.23
CA GLU A 62 -4.92 15.05 3.53
C GLU A 62 -4.76 14.57 2.09
N LEU A 63 -5.13 13.30 1.79
CA LEU A 63 -5.07 12.76 0.44
C LEU A 63 -6.12 13.35 -0.52
N LYS A 64 -7.22 13.91 -0.02
CA LYS A 64 -8.29 14.46 -0.89
C LYS A 64 -7.81 15.56 -1.83
N ASP A 65 -6.80 16.27 -1.40
CA ASP A 65 -6.23 17.40 -2.13
C ASP A 65 -4.71 17.28 -2.34
N ALA A 66 -4.14 16.10 -2.14
CA ALA A 66 -2.74 15.83 -2.39
C ALA A 66 -2.45 15.52 -3.87
N ASP A 67 -1.28 15.91 -4.33
CA ASP A 67 -0.77 15.60 -5.66
C ASP A 67 0.08 14.32 -5.66
N MET A 68 0.62 13.92 -4.50
CA MET A 68 1.43 12.72 -4.34
C MET A 68 1.44 12.24 -2.88
N LEU A 69 1.56 10.91 -2.70
CA LEU A 69 1.83 10.25 -1.43
C LEU A 69 3.23 9.64 -1.47
N ILE A 70 4.09 9.99 -0.51
CA ILE A 70 5.41 9.37 -0.35
C ILE A 70 5.40 8.47 0.87
N CYS A 71 5.63 7.17 0.66
CA CYS A 71 5.72 6.15 1.72
C CYS A 71 7.18 5.90 2.09
N PHE A 72 7.48 5.85 3.39
CA PHE A 72 8.81 5.53 3.90
C PHE A 72 8.77 4.20 4.66
N GLY A 73 9.39 3.15 4.10
CA GLY A 73 9.35 1.81 4.68
C GLY A 73 9.75 0.74 3.67
N GLY A 74 8.98 -0.30 3.57
CA GLY A 74 9.09 -1.37 2.60
C GLY A 74 7.80 -1.57 1.81
N ASP A 75 7.72 -2.66 1.04
CA ASP A 75 6.54 -2.98 0.21
C ASP A 75 5.25 -3.03 1.03
N GLY A 76 5.29 -3.55 2.27
CA GLY A 76 4.13 -3.58 3.15
C GLY A 76 3.56 -2.18 3.47
N THR A 77 4.41 -1.17 3.61
CA THR A 77 3.96 0.21 3.83
C THR A 77 3.24 0.76 2.60
N ILE A 78 3.76 0.48 1.40
CA ILE A 78 3.13 0.86 0.13
C ILE A 78 1.80 0.15 -0.05
N LEU A 79 1.73 -1.15 0.23
CA LEU A 79 0.50 -1.94 0.15
C LEU A 79 -0.60 -1.39 1.08
N HIS A 80 -0.23 -0.97 2.30
CA HIS A 80 -1.15 -0.34 3.24
C HIS A 80 -1.73 0.97 2.69
N ALA A 81 -0.87 1.80 2.11
CA ALA A 81 -1.25 3.11 1.59
C ALA A 81 -2.03 3.04 0.27
N ALA A 82 -1.87 1.96 -0.50
CA ALA A 82 -2.40 1.83 -1.86
C ALA A 82 -3.93 1.98 -1.93
N LYS A 83 -4.65 1.49 -0.93
CA LYS A 83 -6.12 1.56 -0.89
C LYS A 83 -6.60 3.01 -0.79
N ASP A 84 -6.07 3.75 0.18
CA ASP A 84 -6.46 5.15 0.39
C ASP A 84 -6.02 6.04 -0.77
N ALA A 85 -4.80 5.84 -1.27
CA ALA A 85 -4.29 6.57 -2.42
C ALA A 85 -5.11 6.30 -3.70
N ASN A 86 -5.48 5.04 -3.95
CA ASN A 86 -6.31 4.67 -5.09
C ASN A 86 -7.70 5.31 -5.01
N ALA A 87 -8.32 5.34 -3.83
CA ALA A 87 -9.61 5.97 -3.63
C ALA A 87 -9.61 7.48 -3.95
N CYS A 88 -8.46 8.14 -3.77
CA CYS A 88 -8.28 9.57 -4.04
C CYS A 88 -7.62 9.83 -5.42
N GLY A 89 -7.21 8.81 -6.15
CA GLY A 89 -6.48 8.95 -7.43
C GLY A 89 -5.08 9.55 -7.28
N VAL A 90 -4.45 9.39 -6.12
CA VAL A 90 -3.15 9.97 -5.78
C VAL A 90 -2.03 8.99 -6.10
N PRO A 91 -1.00 9.38 -6.90
CA PRO A 91 0.16 8.54 -7.16
C PRO A 91 1.01 8.33 -5.91
N ILE A 92 1.64 7.17 -5.81
CA ILE A 92 2.49 6.78 -4.68
C ILE A 92 3.94 6.72 -5.14
N LEU A 93 4.83 7.28 -4.32
CA LEU A 93 6.27 7.08 -4.40
C LEU A 93 6.75 6.33 -3.16
N GLY A 94 7.45 5.22 -3.34
CA GLY A 94 8.05 4.46 -2.25
C GLY A 94 9.50 4.87 -2.01
N VAL A 95 9.86 5.08 -0.74
CA VAL A 95 11.25 5.22 -0.28
C VAL A 95 11.59 4.02 0.60
N ASN A 96 12.55 3.22 0.15
CA ASN A 96 12.99 2.02 0.86
C ASN A 96 13.88 2.37 2.05
N LEU A 97 13.58 1.78 3.22
CA LEU A 97 14.32 1.99 4.47
C LEU A 97 14.99 0.69 4.97
N GLY A 98 15.64 -0.05 4.09
CA GLY A 98 16.58 -1.06 4.52
C GLY A 98 16.35 -2.52 4.15
N SER A 99 15.25 -2.91 3.56
CA SER A 99 15.12 -4.23 2.93
C SER A 99 14.77 -4.07 1.47
N VAL A 100 15.49 -4.77 0.61
CA VAL A 100 15.21 -4.77 -0.83
C VAL A 100 13.76 -5.14 -1.06
N GLY A 101 13.00 -4.21 -1.63
CA GLY A 101 11.63 -4.39 -2.05
C GLY A 101 11.50 -4.21 -3.56
N PHE A 102 10.35 -4.62 -4.13
CA PHE A 102 10.09 -4.50 -5.56
C PHE A 102 9.21 -3.29 -5.91
N MET A 103 8.71 -2.55 -4.91
CA MET A 103 7.70 -1.51 -5.09
C MET A 103 8.22 -0.11 -4.83
N ALA A 104 9.34 0.04 -4.09
CA ALA A 104 9.96 1.33 -3.81
C ALA A 104 10.86 1.75 -4.98
N GLU A 105 10.78 3.04 -5.35
CA GLU A 105 11.54 3.63 -6.45
C GLU A 105 12.81 4.34 -5.98
N LEU A 106 12.88 4.75 -4.71
CA LEU A 106 14.03 5.44 -4.13
C LEU A 106 14.57 4.70 -2.92
N GLU A 107 15.88 4.78 -2.76
CA GLU A 107 16.57 4.44 -1.52
C GLU A 107 16.69 5.67 -0.61
N GLN A 108 16.92 5.45 0.68
CA GLN A 108 17.10 6.55 1.64
C GLN A 108 18.24 7.50 1.24
N SER A 109 19.30 6.98 0.62
CA SER A 109 20.45 7.76 0.12
C SER A 109 20.09 8.68 -1.06
N GLU A 110 18.95 8.45 -1.70
CA GLU A 110 18.52 9.13 -2.93
C GLU A 110 17.46 10.22 -2.68
N LEU A 111 17.19 10.55 -1.41
CA LEU A 111 16.18 11.56 -1.05
C LEU A 111 16.39 12.93 -1.71
N SER A 112 17.61 13.27 -2.10
CA SER A 112 17.91 14.50 -2.87
C SER A 112 17.13 14.59 -4.19
N HIS A 113 16.75 13.45 -4.77
CA HIS A 113 15.94 13.39 -6.00
C HIS A 113 14.51 13.90 -5.80
N LEU A 114 14.03 14.05 -4.58
CA LEU A 114 12.70 14.63 -4.29
C LEU A 114 12.57 16.07 -4.79
N SER A 115 13.68 16.80 -4.92
CA SER A 115 13.67 18.13 -5.54
C SER A 115 13.19 18.11 -7.01
N LYS A 116 13.35 16.98 -7.71
CA LYS A 116 12.87 16.79 -9.08
C LYS A 116 11.33 16.74 -9.15
N ILE A 117 10.70 16.24 -8.10
CA ILE A 117 9.24 16.15 -7.97
C ILE A 117 8.64 17.55 -7.97
N ALA A 118 9.20 18.46 -7.17
CA ALA A 118 8.78 19.86 -7.12
C ALA A 118 8.89 20.56 -8.49
N ALA A 119 9.87 20.16 -9.29
CA ALA A 119 10.08 20.65 -10.64
C ALA A 119 9.24 19.93 -11.72
N GLY A 120 8.31 19.03 -11.32
CA GLY A 120 7.49 18.23 -12.24
C GLY A 120 8.27 17.22 -13.09
N ARG A 121 9.51 16.90 -12.70
CA ARG A 121 10.38 15.97 -13.44
C ARG A 121 10.25 14.55 -12.92
N TYR A 122 9.11 13.94 -13.14
CA TYR A 122 8.82 12.54 -12.84
C TYR A 122 7.78 11.99 -13.83
N THR A 123 7.67 10.68 -13.88
CA THR A 123 6.64 9.98 -14.64
C THR A 123 5.81 9.12 -13.70
N VAL A 124 4.53 8.94 -14.01
CA VAL A 124 3.62 8.08 -13.26
C VAL A 124 3.34 6.82 -14.06
N GLU A 125 3.62 5.67 -13.48
CA GLU A 125 3.28 4.36 -14.03
C GLU A 125 1.96 3.88 -13.43
N SER A 126 1.04 3.45 -14.29
CA SER A 126 -0.22 2.85 -13.85
C SER A 126 -0.02 1.36 -13.58
N ARG A 127 -0.46 0.91 -12.41
CA ARG A 127 -0.43 -0.51 -12.03
C ARG A 127 -1.83 -1.04 -11.85
N MET A 128 -2.08 -2.24 -12.40
CA MET A 128 -3.34 -2.94 -12.24
C MET A 128 -3.53 -3.38 -10.79
N MET A 129 -4.75 -3.23 -10.29
CA MET A 129 -5.18 -3.79 -9.00
C MET A 129 -6.22 -4.89 -9.22
N LEU A 130 -6.47 -5.68 -8.19
CA LEU A 130 -7.47 -6.73 -8.18
C LEU A 130 -8.65 -6.30 -7.31
N ASP A 131 -9.86 -6.40 -7.86
CA ASP A 131 -11.08 -6.37 -7.05
C ASP A 131 -11.33 -7.76 -6.48
N VAL A 132 -11.43 -7.86 -5.16
CA VAL A 132 -11.65 -9.12 -4.45
C VAL A 132 -13.01 -9.10 -3.80
N THR A 133 -13.84 -10.10 -4.11
CA THR A 133 -15.15 -10.29 -3.49
C THR A 133 -15.27 -11.69 -2.94
N VAL A 134 -15.56 -11.82 -1.65
CA VAL A 134 -15.92 -13.09 -1.03
C VAL A 134 -17.44 -13.22 -1.01
N ARG A 135 -17.93 -14.33 -1.55
CA ARG A 135 -19.37 -14.65 -1.56
C ARG A 135 -19.63 -15.90 -0.73
N ARG A 136 -20.74 -15.90 -0.02
CA ARG A 136 -21.26 -17.05 0.71
C ARG A 136 -22.77 -17.14 0.41
N GLU A 137 -23.21 -18.34 -0.01
CA GLU A 137 -24.62 -18.56 -0.40
C GLU A 137 -25.14 -17.49 -1.38
N GLY A 138 -24.32 -17.15 -2.37
CA GLY A 138 -24.64 -16.16 -3.39
C GLY A 138 -24.56 -14.70 -2.95
N LYS A 139 -24.39 -14.41 -1.65
CA LYS A 139 -24.29 -13.05 -1.11
C LYS A 139 -22.85 -12.61 -0.96
N SER A 140 -22.55 -11.36 -1.30
CA SER A 140 -21.26 -10.75 -1.00
C SER A 140 -21.13 -10.52 0.52
N VAL A 141 -20.12 -11.13 1.14
CA VAL A 141 -19.85 -11.00 2.59
C VAL A 141 -18.59 -10.19 2.88
N TYR A 142 -17.73 -10.00 1.89
CA TYR A 142 -16.52 -9.19 2.01
C TYR A 142 -16.10 -8.69 0.63
N THR A 143 -15.62 -7.46 0.55
CA THR A 143 -15.02 -6.88 -0.66
C THR A 143 -13.80 -6.06 -0.28
N ASP A 144 -12.74 -6.16 -1.07
CA ASP A 144 -11.55 -5.34 -0.94
C ASP A 144 -10.79 -5.25 -2.26
N ILE A 145 -9.73 -4.44 -2.28
CA ILE A 145 -8.82 -4.33 -3.41
C ILE A 145 -7.43 -4.84 -3.00
N ALA A 146 -6.73 -5.45 -3.93
CA ALA A 146 -5.36 -5.91 -3.74
C ALA A 146 -4.45 -5.37 -4.84
N LEU A 147 -3.30 -4.82 -4.43
CA LEU A 147 -2.31 -4.31 -5.39
C LEU A 147 -1.47 -5.45 -5.99
N ASN A 148 -1.14 -6.44 -5.19
CA ASN A 148 -0.22 -7.51 -5.56
C ASN A 148 -0.90 -8.86 -5.72
N ASP A 149 -1.50 -9.34 -4.67
CA ASP A 149 -2.19 -10.63 -4.64
C ASP A 149 -3.31 -10.67 -3.60
N ALA A 150 -4.24 -11.61 -3.81
CA ALA A 150 -5.23 -12.02 -2.83
C ALA A 150 -4.87 -13.43 -2.36
N ALA A 151 -4.67 -13.59 -1.04
CA ALA A 151 -4.32 -14.87 -0.44
C ALA A 151 -5.51 -15.45 0.29
N LEU A 152 -5.90 -16.68 -0.10
CA LEU A 152 -6.89 -17.46 0.63
C LEU A 152 -6.14 -18.38 1.59
N THR A 153 -6.33 -18.18 2.89
CA THR A 153 -5.68 -18.95 3.94
C THR A 153 -6.71 -19.71 4.76
N LYS A 154 -6.29 -20.84 5.31
CA LYS A 154 -7.13 -21.60 6.26
C LYS A 154 -7.43 -20.77 7.52
N GLY A 155 -8.60 -21.00 8.10
CA GLY A 155 -8.93 -20.48 9.42
C GLY A 155 -8.21 -21.23 10.56
N ALA A 156 -8.61 -20.96 11.80
CA ALA A 156 -8.00 -21.53 13.01
C ALA A 156 -8.11 -23.08 13.10
N VAL A 157 -9.06 -23.69 12.38
CA VAL A 157 -9.26 -25.15 12.37
C VAL A 157 -8.53 -25.75 11.18
N ALA A 158 -7.53 -26.57 11.45
CA ALA A 158 -6.75 -27.29 10.46
C ALA A 158 -7.57 -28.45 9.85
N ARG A 159 -8.44 -28.15 8.88
CA ARG A 159 -9.09 -29.17 8.05
C ARG A 159 -8.67 -28.97 6.60
N MET A 160 -8.54 -30.06 5.89
CA MET A 160 -8.40 -30.03 4.43
C MET A 160 -9.68 -29.45 3.85
N VAL A 161 -9.53 -28.54 2.92
CA VAL A 161 -10.63 -27.95 2.15
C VAL A 161 -10.39 -28.23 0.67
N ASP A 162 -11.45 -28.57 -0.03
CA ASP A 162 -11.40 -28.72 -1.47
C ASP A 162 -11.61 -27.37 -2.13
N LEU A 163 -10.66 -26.99 -2.96
CA LEU A 163 -10.68 -25.74 -3.70
C LEU A 163 -10.81 -26.02 -5.19
N GLU A 164 -11.71 -25.30 -5.83
CA GLU A 164 -11.83 -25.27 -7.27
C GLU A 164 -11.50 -23.88 -7.79
N VAL A 165 -10.60 -23.81 -8.77
CA VAL A 165 -10.20 -22.57 -9.41
C VAL A 165 -10.78 -22.50 -10.80
N CYS A 166 -11.53 -21.44 -11.04
CA CYS A 166 -12.17 -21.17 -12.32
C CYS A 166 -11.69 -19.83 -12.89
N ALA A 167 -11.58 -19.72 -14.19
CA ALA A 167 -11.45 -18.46 -14.92
C ALA A 167 -12.53 -18.39 -15.99
N ASP A 168 -13.21 -17.24 -16.08
CA ASP A 168 -14.29 -17.02 -17.05
C ASP A 168 -15.31 -18.16 -17.09
N GLN A 169 -15.71 -18.66 -15.92
CA GLN A 169 -16.64 -19.79 -15.71
C GLN A 169 -16.10 -21.17 -16.11
N MET A 170 -14.89 -21.26 -16.65
CA MET A 170 -14.22 -22.54 -16.90
C MET A 170 -13.39 -22.99 -15.70
N ARG A 171 -13.60 -24.23 -15.26
CA ARG A 171 -12.76 -24.86 -14.26
C ARG A 171 -11.36 -25.08 -14.81
N ILE A 172 -10.34 -24.53 -14.13
CA ILE A 172 -8.94 -24.72 -14.53
C ILE A 172 -8.35 -25.92 -13.80
N PHE A 173 -8.50 -25.97 -12.48
CA PHE A 173 -8.05 -27.09 -11.66
C PHE A 173 -8.78 -27.15 -10.32
N SER A 174 -8.70 -28.30 -9.66
CA SER A 174 -9.17 -28.49 -8.29
C SER A 174 -8.10 -29.21 -7.47
N PHE A 175 -8.03 -28.90 -6.19
CA PHE A 175 -7.07 -29.52 -5.28
C PHE A 175 -7.59 -29.45 -3.84
N SER A 176 -7.13 -30.40 -3.02
CA SER A 176 -7.37 -30.37 -1.58
C SER A 176 -6.15 -29.78 -0.89
N SER A 177 -6.35 -28.83 -0.01
CA SER A 177 -5.26 -28.14 0.67
C SER A 177 -5.64 -27.78 2.11
N ASP A 178 -4.67 -27.84 2.98
CA ASP A 178 -4.72 -27.26 4.33
C ASP A 178 -4.02 -25.89 4.41
N GLY A 179 -3.55 -25.38 3.25
CA GLY A 179 -2.62 -24.28 3.14
C GLY A 179 -3.16 -23.03 2.46
N VAL A 180 -2.23 -22.22 2.01
CA VAL A 180 -2.45 -20.92 1.37
C VAL A 180 -2.64 -21.12 -0.13
N HIS A 181 -3.67 -20.54 -0.69
CA HIS A 181 -3.79 -20.33 -2.12
C HIS A 181 -3.68 -18.84 -2.43
N ARG A 182 -2.80 -18.48 -3.36
CA ARG A 182 -2.52 -17.10 -3.73
C ARG A 182 -2.93 -16.85 -5.17
N VAL A 183 -3.76 -15.83 -5.39
CA VAL A 183 -4.11 -15.32 -6.70
C VAL A 183 -3.28 -14.09 -6.98
N THR A 184 -2.45 -14.15 -8.01
CA THR A 184 -1.55 -13.07 -8.39
C THR A 184 -2.03 -12.31 -9.62
N ARG A 185 -1.44 -11.17 -9.83
CA ARG A 185 -1.75 -10.15 -10.83
C ARG A 185 -1.66 -10.58 -12.31
N SER A 186 -1.19 -11.78 -12.63
CA SER A 186 -0.80 -12.14 -13.99
C SER A 186 -1.94 -12.60 -14.93
N HIS A 187 -3.17 -12.74 -14.45
CA HIS A 187 -4.27 -13.28 -15.26
C HIS A 187 -5.61 -12.58 -14.96
N LYS A 188 -6.39 -12.39 -16.01
CA LYS A 188 -7.75 -11.84 -15.94
C LYS A 188 -8.68 -12.80 -15.18
N GLY A 189 -9.32 -12.30 -14.11
CA GLY A 189 -10.52 -12.87 -13.50
C GLY A 189 -10.46 -14.35 -13.06
N TYR A 190 -9.87 -14.63 -11.88
CA TYR A 190 -9.98 -15.94 -11.24
C TYR A 190 -11.08 -15.94 -10.19
N HIS A 191 -11.89 -17.00 -10.19
CA HIS A 191 -12.79 -17.32 -9.10
C HIS A 191 -12.30 -18.59 -8.40
N ALA A 192 -12.17 -18.55 -7.09
CA ALA A 192 -11.94 -19.73 -6.27
C ALA A 192 -13.20 -20.03 -5.45
N THR A 193 -13.71 -21.24 -5.57
CA THR A 193 -14.84 -21.73 -4.77
C THR A 193 -14.36 -22.84 -3.86
N GLY A 194 -14.74 -22.79 -2.59
CA GLY A 194 -14.50 -23.85 -1.60
C GLY A 194 -15.81 -24.57 -1.30
N SER A 195 -15.78 -25.91 -1.29
CA SER A 195 -16.86 -26.75 -0.75
C SER A 195 -16.49 -27.21 0.67
N HIS A 196 -17.46 -27.19 1.55
CA HIS A 196 -17.34 -27.71 2.94
C HIS A 196 -17.59 -29.21 2.98
#